data_507569a9c7c0834261994762cdad620c
#
_entry.id   507569a9c7c0834261994762cdad620c
#
_cell.length_a   1.000
_cell.length_b   1.000
_cell.length_c   1.000
_cell.angle_alpha   90.00
_cell.angle_beta   90.00
_cell.angle_gamma   90.00
#
_symmetry.space_group_name_H-M   'P 1'
#
loop_
_entity.id
_entity.type
_entity.pdbx_description
1 polymer ?
#
loop_
_entity_poly.entity_id
_entity_poly.type
_entity_poly.pdbx_seq_one_letter_code
_entity_poly.pdbx_strand_id
1 'polypeptide(L)'
;LECHIGSPDKEPWRRLETLEAAGELAIPFTTGLLVGIGESRKDRVKAIEAIAESHKRHGHIQEVIVQNFLPKAGTRMHKKKPCPTDDYLETIALARLLLPSEIHIQAPPNLSDDFGILLDAGIDDWGGVSPVTSDHVNPERPWPALTRISEITESLGFFLAPRLTIYPEYARKPEKWLDPKLHFAVLDRSDSEWLGRDDPGAIFPEKIEFVTNADDGAEVAQVGEDSTQWYSGSTVSPQNLLSGYAKSSSEIDEITQGVLSGQEVEMQQILSLLRARGSEVKAVAELADTLRSNVNGDDVTFVSNCNINYTNVCTFKCQFCGFSKGPLSLNLRGKPYLHTLEDVIARASEAHFNGATEVCLQGGIHPDFDGNYYIDMCQAIHDELPN
;
A
#
# COMPACT_ATOMS: atom_id res chain seq x y z
N LEU A 1 -16.67 -12.82 -1.57
CA LEU A 1 -17.28 -11.98 -0.55
C LEU A 1 -18.53 -11.29 -1.09
N GLU A 2 -19.52 -10.99 -0.22
CA GLU A 2 -20.77 -10.32 -0.62
C GLU A 2 -20.51 -8.96 -1.28
N CYS A 3 -19.54 -8.21 -0.79
CA CYS A 3 -19.15 -6.91 -1.35
C CYS A 3 -18.62 -6.96 -2.80
N HIS A 4 -18.21 -8.14 -3.27
CA HIS A 4 -17.70 -8.37 -4.63
C HIS A 4 -18.73 -8.98 -5.59
N ILE A 5 -19.98 -9.18 -5.16
CA ILE A 5 -21.02 -9.72 -6.05
C ILE A 5 -21.20 -8.82 -7.28
N GLY A 6 -21.05 -9.38 -8.45
CA GLY A 6 -21.09 -8.66 -9.73
C GLY A 6 -19.73 -8.15 -10.22
N SER A 7 -18.63 -8.56 -9.57
CA SER A 7 -17.24 -8.27 -10.00
C SER A 7 -16.51 -9.59 -10.27
N PRO A 8 -16.61 -10.15 -11.47
CA PRO A 8 -16.14 -11.51 -11.79
C PRO A 8 -14.61 -11.68 -11.71
N ASP A 9 -13.85 -10.61 -11.84
CA ASP A 9 -12.39 -10.62 -11.64
C ASP A 9 -11.98 -10.72 -10.17
N LYS A 10 -12.91 -10.52 -9.22
CA LYS A 10 -12.68 -10.68 -7.79
C LYS A 10 -12.84 -12.12 -7.30
N GLU A 11 -13.04 -13.07 -8.22
CA GLU A 11 -12.96 -14.48 -7.88
C GLU A 11 -11.52 -14.83 -7.44
N PRO A 12 -11.32 -15.48 -6.28
CA PRO A 12 -9.98 -15.68 -5.72
C PRO A 12 -9.00 -16.34 -6.69
N TRP A 13 -9.44 -17.35 -7.43
CA TRP A 13 -8.59 -18.08 -8.38
C TRP A 13 -8.06 -17.19 -9.51
N ARG A 14 -8.86 -16.23 -10.00
CA ARG A 14 -8.40 -15.26 -11.02
C ARG A 14 -7.32 -14.33 -10.49
N ARG A 15 -7.43 -13.93 -9.23
CA ARG A 15 -6.41 -13.11 -8.57
C ARG A 15 -5.10 -13.88 -8.41
N LEU A 16 -5.19 -15.16 -8.06
CA LEU A 16 -4.02 -16.03 -7.95
C LEU A 16 -3.38 -16.29 -9.31
N GLU A 17 -4.16 -16.48 -10.39
CA GLU A 17 -3.62 -16.58 -11.75
C GLU A 17 -2.77 -15.35 -12.13
N THR A 18 -3.17 -14.16 -11.72
CA THR A 18 -2.38 -12.94 -11.96
C THR A 18 -1.04 -12.98 -11.23
N LEU A 19 -1.01 -13.44 -9.97
CA LEU A 19 0.24 -13.60 -9.22
C LEU A 19 1.15 -14.62 -9.88
N GLU A 20 0.61 -15.78 -10.27
CA GLU A 20 1.39 -16.83 -10.95
C GLU A 20 1.98 -16.32 -12.27
N ALA A 21 1.18 -15.65 -13.09
CA ALA A 21 1.64 -15.10 -14.37
C ALA A 21 2.78 -14.07 -14.17
N ALA A 22 2.69 -13.20 -13.17
CA ALA A 22 3.75 -12.26 -12.84
C ALA A 22 5.04 -12.99 -12.42
N GLY A 23 4.90 -14.07 -11.63
CA GLY A 23 6.02 -14.90 -11.21
C GLY A 23 6.70 -15.66 -12.36
N GLU A 24 5.91 -16.22 -13.28
CA GLU A 24 6.40 -16.89 -14.50
C GLU A 24 7.18 -15.94 -15.41
N LEU A 25 6.77 -14.66 -15.45
CA LEU A 25 7.42 -13.62 -16.23
C LEU A 25 8.58 -12.92 -15.49
N ALA A 26 8.88 -13.33 -14.25
CA ALA A 26 9.89 -12.71 -13.39
C ALA A 26 9.67 -11.19 -13.19
N ILE A 27 8.43 -10.78 -12.98
CA ILE A 27 8.07 -9.39 -12.72
C ILE A 27 8.02 -9.19 -11.21
N PRO A 28 8.84 -8.30 -10.61
CA PRO A 28 8.68 -7.90 -9.22
C PRO A 28 7.28 -7.35 -9.00
N PHE A 29 6.52 -7.95 -8.07
CA PHE A 29 5.08 -7.74 -8.02
C PHE A 29 4.62 -7.30 -6.62
N THR A 30 3.76 -6.29 -6.59
CA THR A 30 3.07 -5.82 -5.40
C THR A 30 1.65 -6.38 -5.36
N THR A 31 1.26 -6.95 -4.23
CA THR A 31 -0.10 -7.45 -3.99
C THR A 31 -0.60 -6.98 -2.63
N GLY A 32 -1.77 -7.42 -2.18
CA GLY A 32 -2.25 -6.97 -0.87
C GLY A 32 -3.61 -7.50 -0.46
N LEU A 33 -4.01 -7.08 0.74
CA LEU A 33 -5.28 -7.42 1.37
C LEU A 33 -6.03 -6.17 1.81
N LEU A 34 -7.36 -6.17 1.63
CA LEU A 34 -8.25 -5.17 2.20
C LEU A 34 -8.99 -5.80 3.38
N VAL A 35 -8.74 -5.29 4.57
CA VAL A 35 -9.21 -5.82 5.85
C VAL A 35 -10.49 -5.12 6.29
N GLY A 36 -11.52 -5.88 6.69
CA GLY A 36 -12.77 -5.35 7.24
C GLY A 36 -13.91 -5.22 6.24
N ILE A 37 -13.83 -5.85 5.06
CA ILE A 37 -14.89 -5.84 4.03
C ILE A 37 -15.90 -6.99 4.14
N GLY A 38 -15.85 -7.75 5.24
CA GLY A 38 -16.73 -8.90 5.52
C GLY A 38 -16.06 -10.27 5.38
N GLU A 39 -14.75 -10.29 5.22
CA GLU A 39 -13.93 -11.50 5.30
C GLU A 39 -13.80 -11.99 6.74
N SER A 40 -13.59 -13.30 6.91
CA SER A 40 -13.24 -13.89 8.19
C SER A 40 -11.73 -13.86 8.42
N ARG A 41 -11.30 -14.04 9.69
CA ARG A 41 -9.88 -14.22 10.02
C ARG A 41 -9.24 -15.39 9.23
N LYS A 42 -9.98 -16.46 9.04
CA LYS A 42 -9.53 -17.61 8.25
C LYS A 42 -9.31 -17.24 6.77
N ASP A 43 -10.12 -16.34 6.24
CA ASP A 43 -9.93 -15.88 4.84
C ASP A 43 -8.66 -15.05 4.72
N ARG A 44 -8.33 -14.21 5.73
CA ARG A 44 -7.06 -13.44 5.77
C ARG A 44 -5.85 -14.37 5.79
N VAL A 45 -5.85 -15.39 6.67
CA VAL A 45 -4.78 -16.39 6.73
C VAL A 45 -4.60 -17.08 5.39
N LYS A 46 -5.69 -17.60 4.79
CA LYS A 46 -5.62 -18.24 3.48
C LYS A 46 -5.08 -17.35 2.37
N ALA A 47 -5.41 -16.05 2.41
CA ALA A 47 -4.89 -15.11 1.44
C ALA A 47 -3.38 -14.89 1.62
N ILE A 48 -2.91 -14.73 2.87
CA ILE A 48 -1.48 -14.59 3.19
C ILE A 48 -0.72 -15.88 2.80
N GLU A 49 -1.25 -17.06 3.15
CA GLU A 49 -0.66 -18.34 2.76
C GLU A 49 -0.56 -18.49 1.23
N ALA A 50 -1.60 -18.11 0.49
CA ALA A 50 -1.60 -18.21 -0.96
C ALA A 50 -0.55 -17.26 -1.59
N ILE A 51 -0.36 -16.06 -1.03
CA ILE A 51 0.69 -15.13 -1.42
C ILE A 51 2.08 -15.73 -1.14
N ALA A 52 2.29 -16.25 0.08
CA ALA A 52 3.54 -16.91 0.48
C ALA A 52 3.89 -18.09 -0.43
N GLU A 53 2.90 -18.93 -0.75
CA GLU A 53 3.08 -20.07 -1.66
C GLU A 53 3.46 -19.66 -3.09
N SER A 54 2.87 -18.59 -3.62
CA SER A 54 3.25 -18.02 -4.92
C SER A 54 4.68 -17.48 -4.88
N HIS A 55 5.03 -16.73 -3.84
CA HIS A 55 6.39 -16.23 -3.67
C HIS A 55 7.42 -17.36 -3.53
N LYS A 56 7.14 -18.40 -2.75
CA LYS A 56 8.03 -19.57 -2.61
C LYS A 56 8.34 -20.25 -3.95
N ARG A 57 7.40 -20.22 -4.91
CA ARG A 57 7.62 -20.79 -6.26
C ARG A 57 8.48 -19.92 -7.15
N HIS A 58 8.28 -18.60 -7.11
CA HIS A 58 8.84 -17.67 -8.12
C HIS A 58 9.82 -16.66 -7.53
N GLY A 59 9.68 -16.31 -6.25
CA GLY A 59 10.49 -15.29 -5.58
C GLY A 59 10.22 -13.87 -6.07
N HIS A 60 9.01 -13.58 -6.55
CA HIS A 60 8.69 -12.36 -7.30
C HIS A 60 7.87 -11.32 -6.52
N ILE A 61 7.27 -11.68 -5.40
CA ILE A 61 6.46 -10.73 -4.63
C ILE A 61 7.38 -9.89 -3.74
N GLN A 62 7.55 -8.64 -4.11
CA GLN A 62 8.42 -7.71 -3.40
C GLN A 62 7.71 -7.05 -2.22
N GLU A 63 6.38 -6.88 -2.31
CA GLU A 63 5.62 -6.09 -1.35
C GLU A 63 4.20 -6.64 -1.18
N VAL A 64 3.72 -6.60 0.06
CA VAL A 64 2.32 -6.90 0.40
C VAL A 64 1.70 -5.71 1.14
N ILE A 65 0.72 -5.08 0.50
CA ILE A 65 -0.04 -3.97 1.08
C ILE A 65 -1.14 -4.53 1.99
N VAL A 66 -1.12 -4.17 3.26
CA VAL A 66 -2.24 -4.42 4.17
C VAL A 66 -3.01 -3.12 4.36
N GLN A 67 -4.24 -3.06 3.88
CA GLN A 67 -5.07 -1.86 3.89
C GLN A 67 -6.33 -2.08 4.71
N ASN A 68 -6.72 -1.10 5.54
CA ASN A 68 -7.95 -1.12 6.32
C ASN A 68 -9.14 -0.58 5.51
N PHE A 69 -10.31 -1.18 5.71
CA PHE A 69 -11.57 -0.69 5.15
C PHE A 69 -12.08 0.52 5.92
N LEU A 70 -12.39 1.58 5.19
CA LEU A 70 -13.11 2.75 5.69
C LEU A 70 -14.45 2.90 4.94
N PRO A 71 -15.58 3.03 5.64
CA PRO A 71 -16.89 3.22 5.02
C PRO A 71 -16.99 4.59 4.35
N LYS A 72 -17.46 4.61 3.10
CA LYS A 72 -17.60 5.85 2.31
C LYS A 72 -19.07 6.25 2.19
N ALA A 73 -19.35 7.54 2.38
CA ALA A 73 -20.69 8.08 2.23
C ALA A 73 -21.28 7.73 0.85
N GLY A 74 -22.56 7.40 0.82
CA GLY A 74 -23.29 7.06 -0.41
C GLY A 74 -23.05 5.64 -0.95
N THR A 75 -22.00 4.92 -0.53
CA THR A 75 -21.76 3.53 -0.96
C THR A 75 -22.76 2.57 -0.28
N ARG A 76 -22.92 1.36 -0.81
CA ARG A 76 -23.75 0.33 -0.17
C ARG A 76 -23.21 -0.09 1.20
N MET A 77 -21.91 0.10 1.43
CA MET A 77 -21.25 -0.22 2.68
C MET A 77 -21.12 0.99 3.64
N HIS A 78 -21.73 2.14 3.36
CA HIS A 78 -21.61 3.36 4.17
C HIS A 78 -22.04 3.19 5.64
N LYS A 79 -22.90 2.21 5.94
CA LYS A 79 -23.36 1.89 7.30
C LYS A 79 -22.55 0.79 7.98
N LYS A 80 -21.60 0.17 7.29
CA LYS A 80 -20.70 -0.80 7.90
C LYS A 80 -19.74 -0.08 8.84
N LYS A 81 -19.32 -0.76 9.89
CA LYS A 81 -18.26 -0.23 10.76
C LYS A 81 -16.94 -0.21 10.02
N PRO A 82 -16.05 0.75 10.28
CA PRO A 82 -14.67 0.69 9.80
C PRO A 82 -13.97 -0.57 10.33
N CYS A 83 -12.88 -0.95 9.70
CA CYS A 83 -12.02 -2.01 10.21
C CYS A 83 -11.59 -1.68 11.65
N PRO A 84 -11.81 -2.56 12.63
CA PRO A 84 -11.26 -2.35 13.98
C PRO A 84 -9.74 -2.27 13.94
N THR A 85 -9.16 -1.35 14.71
CA THR A 85 -7.69 -1.18 14.78
C THR A 85 -6.99 -2.48 15.17
N ASP A 86 -7.50 -3.21 16.16
CA ASP A 86 -6.94 -4.49 16.57
C ASP A 86 -6.90 -5.51 15.44
N ASP A 87 -8.00 -5.64 14.67
CA ASP A 87 -8.06 -6.55 13.52
C ASP A 87 -7.07 -6.15 12.42
N TYR A 88 -6.80 -4.85 12.26
CA TYR A 88 -5.84 -4.31 11.31
C TYR A 88 -4.41 -4.63 11.74
N LEU A 89 -4.03 -4.27 12.98
CA LEU A 89 -2.71 -4.55 13.54
C LEU A 89 -2.41 -6.06 13.59
N GLU A 90 -3.38 -6.87 14.03
CA GLU A 90 -3.26 -8.34 13.99
C GLU A 90 -2.95 -8.84 12.57
N THR A 91 -3.61 -8.27 11.55
CA THR A 91 -3.39 -8.72 10.16
C THR A 91 -2.01 -8.34 9.65
N ILE A 92 -1.50 -7.14 9.99
CA ILE A 92 -0.13 -6.71 9.67
C ILE A 92 0.88 -7.64 10.34
N ALA A 93 0.75 -7.84 11.65
CA ALA A 93 1.65 -8.71 12.40
C ALA A 93 1.65 -10.14 11.87
N LEU A 94 0.48 -10.67 11.53
CA LEU A 94 0.37 -11.99 10.90
C LEU A 94 1.02 -12.05 9.52
N ALA A 95 0.86 -11.01 8.71
CA ALA A 95 1.55 -10.94 7.43
C ALA A 95 3.07 -11.04 7.65
N ARG A 96 3.63 -10.31 8.63
CA ARG A 96 5.05 -10.39 8.98
C ARG A 96 5.49 -11.78 9.47
N LEU A 97 4.63 -12.48 10.19
CA LEU A 97 4.92 -13.82 10.73
C LEU A 97 4.82 -14.95 9.70
N LEU A 98 3.95 -14.81 8.70
CA LEU A 98 3.61 -15.88 7.75
C LEU A 98 4.23 -15.70 6.37
N LEU A 99 4.52 -14.47 5.96
CA LEU A 99 5.19 -14.22 4.69
C LEU A 99 6.68 -14.51 4.81
N PRO A 100 7.33 -14.94 3.73
CA PRO A 100 8.78 -14.96 3.65
C PRO A 100 9.40 -13.62 4.07
N SER A 101 10.51 -13.66 4.77
CA SER A 101 11.15 -12.48 5.39
C SER A 101 11.57 -11.40 4.40
N GLU A 102 11.85 -11.79 3.17
CA GLU A 102 12.23 -10.91 2.05
C GLU A 102 11.06 -10.13 1.44
N ILE A 103 9.82 -10.39 1.87
CA ILE A 103 8.65 -9.62 1.43
C ILE A 103 8.46 -8.41 2.34
N HIS A 104 8.45 -7.21 1.76
CA HIS A 104 8.13 -5.99 2.47
C HIS A 104 6.64 -5.88 2.77
N ILE A 105 6.30 -5.30 3.92
CA ILE A 105 4.92 -5.09 4.32
C ILE A 105 4.63 -3.60 4.41
N GLN A 106 3.71 -3.18 3.56
CA GLN A 106 3.30 -1.80 3.44
C GLN A 106 1.93 -1.57 4.08
N ALA A 107 1.78 -0.43 4.74
CA ALA A 107 0.47 0.07 5.14
C ALA A 107 0.35 1.57 4.83
N PRO A 108 -0.76 2.03 4.16
CA PRO A 108 -0.92 3.41 3.78
C PRO A 108 -1.10 4.32 5.02
N PRO A 109 -0.31 5.40 5.19
CA PRO A 109 -0.38 6.24 6.38
C PRO A 109 -1.64 7.13 6.42
N ASN A 110 -2.25 7.45 5.27
CA ASN A 110 -3.43 8.32 5.21
C ASN A 110 -4.73 7.64 5.69
N LEU A 111 -4.77 6.33 5.81
CA LEU A 111 -6.00 5.59 6.19
C LEU A 111 -6.11 5.29 7.68
N SER A 112 -5.14 5.70 8.48
CA SER A 112 -5.15 5.53 9.93
C SER A 112 -4.99 6.88 10.63
N ASP A 113 -5.79 7.13 11.68
CA ASP A 113 -5.70 8.38 12.45
C ASP A 113 -4.39 8.47 13.22
N ASP A 114 -3.89 7.35 13.67
CA ASP A 114 -2.59 7.20 14.32
C ASP A 114 -1.77 6.15 13.56
N PHE A 115 -1.15 6.58 12.46
CA PHE A 115 -0.45 5.65 11.59
C PHE A 115 0.89 5.15 12.18
N GLY A 116 1.46 5.83 13.18
CA GLY A 116 2.69 5.40 13.83
C GLY A 116 2.59 3.99 14.43
N ILE A 117 1.42 3.59 14.93
CA ILE A 117 1.21 2.23 15.48
C ILE A 117 1.40 1.10 14.46
N LEU A 118 1.39 1.42 13.17
CA LEU A 118 1.58 0.42 12.11
C LEU A 118 3.04 -0.05 12.06
N LEU A 119 3.99 0.80 12.44
CA LEU A 119 5.40 0.43 12.61
C LEU A 119 5.56 -0.60 13.73
N ASP A 120 4.91 -0.37 14.87
CA ASP A 120 4.91 -1.32 16.00
C ASP A 120 4.28 -2.68 15.62
N ALA A 121 3.43 -2.73 14.59
CA ALA A 121 2.83 -3.96 14.09
C ALA A 121 3.72 -4.70 13.07
N GLY A 122 4.84 -4.11 12.65
CA GLY A 122 5.85 -4.77 11.81
C GLY A 122 5.83 -4.39 10.33
N ILE A 123 5.25 -3.23 9.95
CA ILE A 123 5.49 -2.69 8.61
C ILE A 123 6.93 -2.18 8.49
N ASP A 124 7.42 -2.15 7.27
CA ASP A 124 8.72 -1.60 6.91
C ASP A 124 8.65 -0.67 5.68
N ASP A 125 7.42 -0.35 5.24
CA ASP A 125 7.21 0.55 4.11
C ASP A 125 5.89 1.35 4.26
N TRP A 126 5.94 2.64 3.95
CA TRP A 126 4.76 3.51 3.89
C TRP A 126 4.09 3.49 2.51
N GLY A 127 4.73 2.88 1.53
CA GLY A 127 4.26 2.80 0.15
C GLY A 127 4.43 4.06 -0.65
N GLY A 128 3.61 4.18 -1.67
CA GLY A 128 3.60 5.36 -2.53
C GLY A 128 2.93 6.54 -1.84
N VAL A 129 3.73 7.42 -1.28
CA VAL A 129 3.25 8.70 -0.73
C VAL A 129 3.24 9.74 -1.84
N SER A 130 2.08 10.33 -2.12
CA SER A 130 1.93 11.34 -3.15
C SER A 130 1.87 12.75 -2.55
N PRO A 131 2.96 13.51 -2.56
CA PRO A 131 2.95 14.88 -2.04
C PRO A 131 2.23 15.88 -2.98
N VAL A 132 1.99 15.49 -4.23
CA VAL A 132 1.48 16.40 -5.29
C VAL A 132 0.07 16.07 -5.78
N THR A 133 -0.48 14.90 -5.42
CA THR A 133 -1.82 14.49 -5.85
C THR A 133 -2.68 14.08 -4.67
N SER A 134 -3.97 14.38 -4.73
CA SER A 134 -4.92 13.87 -3.75
C SER A 134 -5.16 12.37 -3.95
N ASP A 135 -5.52 11.67 -2.86
CA ASP A 135 -6.03 10.30 -2.98
C ASP A 135 -7.46 10.34 -3.58
N HIS A 136 -7.58 10.07 -4.89
CA HIS A 136 -8.87 10.09 -5.58
C HIS A 136 -9.82 8.97 -5.11
N VAL A 137 -9.28 7.91 -4.52
CA VAL A 137 -10.09 6.83 -3.93
C VAL A 137 -10.61 7.21 -2.55
N ASN A 138 -9.77 7.90 -1.75
CA ASN A 138 -10.10 8.36 -0.41
C ASN A 138 -9.86 9.88 -0.26
N PRO A 139 -10.54 10.74 -1.03
CA PRO A 139 -10.29 12.19 -0.99
C PRO A 139 -10.57 12.82 0.37
N GLU A 140 -11.35 12.15 1.21
CA GLU A 140 -11.57 12.51 2.61
C GLU A 140 -10.40 12.17 3.54
N ARG A 141 -9.36 11.53 3.02
CA ARG A 141 -8.15 11.10 3.74
C ARG A 141 -6.92 11.52 2.94
N PRO A 142 -6.52 12.80 3.01
CA PRO A 142 -5.33 13.29 2.30
C PRO A 142 -4.06 12.62 2.81
N TRP A 143 -3.05 12.57 1.96
CA TRP A 143 -1.73 12.08 2.34
C TRP A 143 -1.12 12.98 3.42
N PRO A 144 -0.53 12.42 4.48
CA PRO A 144 0.29 13.19 5.39
C PRO A 144 1.48 13.81 4.63
N ALA A 145 1.89 15.00 5.02
CA ALA A 145 3.11 15.60 4.49
C ALA A 145 4.33 14.71 4.80
N LEU A 146 5.29 14.62 3.89
CA LEU A 146 6.51 13.81 4.09
C LEU A 146 7.25 14.20 5.36
N THR A 147 7.33 15.50 5.69
CA THR A 147 7.91 15.98 6.95
C THR A 147 7.20 15.37 8.16
N ARG A 148 5.89 15.22 8.11
CA ARG A 148 5.11 14.61 9.19
C ARG A 148 5.35 13.11 9.30
N ILE A 149 5.47 12.42 8.17
CA ILE A 149 5.82 10.99 8.14
C ILE A 149 7.23 10.81 8.72
N SER A 150 8.20 11.64 8.31
CA SER A 150 9.57 11.62 8.85
C SER A 150 9.58 11.83 10.37
N GLU A 151 8.93 12.89 10.85
CA GLU A 151 8.85 13.19 12.30
C GLU A 151 8.29 12.02 13.12
N ILE A 152 7.22 11.38 12.64
CA ILE A 152 6.61 10.24 13.35
C ILE A 152 7.54 9.04 13.27
N THR A 153 8.07 8.71 12.10
CA THR A 153 9.00 7.60 11.90
C THR A 153 10.23 7.75 12.81
N GLU A 154 10.85 8.93 12.82
CA GLU A 154 12.02 9.23 13.66
C GLU A 154 11.72 9.23 15.17
N SER A 155 10.53 9.73 15.55
CA SER A 155 10.12 9.74 16.96
C SER A 155 9.96 8.35 17.57
N LEU A 156 9.76 7.35 16.72
CA LEU A 156 9.65 5.93 17.08
C LEU A 156 10.97 5.17 16.94
N GLY A 157 12.06 5.87 16.55
CA GLY A 157 13.40 5.30 16.46
C GLY A 157 13.76 4.69 15.12
N PHE A 158 12.96 4.94 14.07
CA PHE A 158 13.19 4.48 12.71
C PHE A 158 13.75 5.59 11.83
N PHE A 159 14.27 5.24 10.65
CA PHE A 159 14.71 6.19 9.63
C PHE A 159 13.80 6.13 8.41
N LEU A 160 13.32 7.29 7.95
CA LEU A 160 12.57 7.38 6.70
C LEU A 160 13.55 7.44 5.53
N ALA A 161 13.52 6.44 4.65
CA ALA A 161 14.38 6.36 3.48
C ALA A 161 13.58 6.32 2.18
N PRO A 162 13.96 7.09 1.13
CA PRO A 162 13.33 6.98 -0.18
C PRO A 162 13.75 5.68 -0.85
N ARG A 163 12.84 5.03 -1.56
CA ARG A 163 13.16 3.89 -2.41
C ARG A 163 12.68 4.10 -3.85
N LEU A 164 13.20 3.29 -4.75
CA LEU A 164 12.64 3.15 -6.10
C LEU A 164 11.39 2.27 -6.08
N THR A 165 10.67 2.22 -7.19
CA THR A 165 9.53 1.30 -7.40
C THR A 165 9.95 -0.17 -7.21
N ILE A 166 11.17 -0.51 -7.64
CA ILE A 166 11.80 -1.81 -7.40
C ILE A 166 12.57 -1.79 -6.08
N TYR A 167 12.39 -2.82 -5.27
CA TYR A 167 13.12 -2.95 -4.01
C TYR A 167 14.58 -3.38 -4.20
N PRO A 168 15.47 -3.05 -3.24
CA PRO A 168 16.90 -3.33 -3.34
C PRO A 168 17.26 -4.78 -3.65
N GLU A 169 16.55 -5.76 -3.10
CA GLU A 169 16.79 -7.19 -3.28
C GLU A 169 16.60 -7.63 -4.73
N TYR A 170 15.73 -6.95 -5.46
CA TYR A 170 15.44 -7.17 -6.87
C TYR A 170 16.37 -6.34 -7.75
N ALA A 171 16.59 -5.08 -7.41
CA ALA A 171 17.48 -4.17 -8.14
C ALA A 171 18.92 -4.68 -8.20
N ARG A 172 19.40 -5.37 -7.15
CA ARG A 172 20.74 -6.01 -7.08
C ARG A 172 20.92 -7.19 -8.03
N LYS A 173 19.83 -7.70 -8.63
CA LYS A 173 19.83 -8.86 -9.55
C LYS A 173 19.12 -8.48 -10.85
N PRO A 174 19.63 -7.45 -11.55
CA PRO A 174 18.94 -6.87 -12.69
C PRO A 174 18.77 -7.86 -13.84
N GLU A 175 19.69 -8.81 -14.01
CA GLU A 175 19.63 -9.83 -15.04
C GLU A 175 18.41 -10.77 -14.94
N LYS A 176 17.83 -10.87 -13.75
CA LYS A 176 16.63 -11.68 -13.52
C LYS A 176 15.35 -10.84 -13.53
N TRP A 177 15.40 -9.63 -13.00
CA TRP A 177 14.22 -8.89 -12.59
C TRP A 177 13.92 -7.63 -13.38
N LEU A 178 14.86 -7.19 -14.23
CA LEU A 178 14.75 -5.95 -14.99
C LEU A 178 14.96 -6.19 -16.48
N ASP A 179 14.21 -5.49 -17.31
CA ASP A 179 14.56 -5.36 -18.72
C ASP A 179 15.96 -4.67 -18.82
N PRO A 180 16.87 -5.16 -19.68
CA PRO A 180 18.19 -4.55 -19.87
C PRO A 180 18.18 -3.04 -20.14
N LYS A 181 17.12 -2.52 -20.74
CA LYS A 181 16.96 -1.07 -20.99
C LYS A 181 16.81 -0.25 -19.71
N LEU A 182 16.34 -0.88 -18.62
CA LEU A 182 16.13 -0.21 -17.33
C LEU A 182 17.34 -0.30 -16.39
N HIS A 183 18.34 -1.13 -16.70
CA HIS A 183 19.48 -1.33 -15.80
C HIS A 183 20.20 -0.03 -15.47
N PHE A 184 20.46 0.81 -16.48
CA PHE A 184 21.14 2.09 -16.27
C PHE A 184 20.29 3.06 -15.46
N ALA A 185 19.01 3.18 -15.77
CA ALA A 185 18.09 4.08 -15.07
C ALA A 185 17.96 3.72 -13.57
N VAL A 186 17.84 2.43 -13.26
CA VAL A 186 17.78 1.96 -11.87
C VAL A 186 19.12 2.23 -11.16
N LEU A 187 20.25 1.93 -11.80
CA LEU A 187 21.57 2.19 -11.22
C LEU A 187 21.83 3.68 -10.97
N ASP A 188 21.44 4.53 -11.92
CA ASP A 188 21.63 5.99 -11.82
C ASP A 188 20.77 6.61 -10.71
N ARG A 189 19.61 6.03 -10.43
CA ARG A 189 18.67 6.52 -9.40
C ARG A 189 18.85 5.86 -8.05
N SER A 190 19.71 4.85 -7.93
CA SER A 190 19.99 4.17 -6.66
C SER A 190 21.20 4.78 -5.96
N ASP A 191 21.18 4.74 -4.63
CA ASP A 191 22.33 4.97 -3.78
C ASP A 191 23.20 3.70 -3.63
N SER A 192 24.15 3.71 -2.71
CA SER A 192 25.05 2.56 -2.44
C SER A 192 24.33 1.35 -1.86
N GLU A 193 23.16 1.54 -1.26
CA GLU A 193 22.32 0.51 -0.67
C GLU A 193 21.18 0.06 -1.56
N TRP A 194 21.08 0.65 -2.76
CA TRP A 194 20.03 0.44 -3.76
C TRP A 194 18.68 1.05 -3.37
N LEU A 195 18.67 1.93 -2.39
CA LEU A 195 17.56 2.82 -2.10
C LEU A 195 17.51 3.97 -3.12
N GLY A 196 16.43 4.74 -3.12
CA GLY A 196 16.33 5.93 -3.96
C GLY A 196 17.37 6.98 -3.54
N ARG A 197 18.09 7.54 -4.51
CA ARG A 197 19.03 8.63 -4.22
C ARG A 197 18.28 9.82 -3.66
N ASP A 198 18.78 10.34 -2.56
CA ASP A 198 18.39 11.66 -2.06
C ASP A 198 19.07 12.71 -2.94
N ASP A 199 18.36 13.17 -3.98
CA ASP A 199 18.89 14.19 -4.87
C ASP A 199 18.74 15.57 -4.19
N PRO A 200 19.83 16.23 -3.77
CA PRO A 200 19.75 17.53 -3.14
C PRO A 200 19.16 18.63 -4.07
N GLY A 201 18.92 18.30 -5.34
CA GLY A 201 18.18 19.13 -6.28
C GLY A 201 16.66 18.90 -6.27
N ALA A 202 16.18 17.81 -5.71
CA ALA A 202 14.76 17.56 -5.52
C ALA A 202 14.26 18.37 -4.31
N ILE A 203 14.01 19.65 -4.53
CA ILE A 203 13.34 20.50 -3.53
C ILE A 203 11.90 20.01 -3.50
N PHE A 204 11.54 19.27 -2.45
CA PHE A 204 10.13 19.08 -2.13
C PHE A 204 9.57 20.46 -1.80
N PRO A 205 8.64 21.02 -2.61
CA PRO A 205 8.16 22.35 -2.36
C PRO A 205 7.53 22.41 -0.97
N GLU A 206 7.96 23.35 -0.15
CA GLU A 206 7.37 23.62 1.17
C GLU A 206 5.88 23.98 1.10
N LYS A 207 5.42 24.38 -0.09
CA LYS A 207 4.01 24.62 -0.44
C LYS A 207 3.72 23.95 -1.76
N ILE A 208 2.97 22.88 -1.71
CA ILE A 208 2.36 22.30 -2.89
C ILE A 208 1.05 23.03 -3.12
N GLU A 209 1.03 23.90 -4.12
CA GLU A 209 -0.23 24.36 -4.69
C GLU A 209 -0.79 23.20 -5.52
N PHE A 210 -1.78 22.52 -4.99
CA PHE A 210 -2.51 21.52 -5.78
C PHE A 210 -3.14 22.22 -6.97
N VAL A 211 -2.66 21.93 -8.16
CA VAL A 211 -3.37 22.28 -9.38
C VAL A 211 -4.62 21.41 -9.40
N THR A 212 -5.69 21.97 -8.88
CA THR A 212 -7.02 21.38 -9.01
C THR A 212 -7.42 21.51 -10.47
N ASN A 213 -7.19 20.48 -11.27
CA ASN A 213 -7.88 20.38 -12.55
C ASN A 213 -9.36 20.24 -12.24
N ALA A 214 -10.10 21.33 -12.39
CA ALA A 214 -11.53 21.42 -12.13
C ALA A 214 -12.36 20.40 -12.93
N ASP A 215 -11.76 19.79 -13.93
CA ASP A 215 -12.40 18.78 -14.80
C ASP A 215 -12.45 17.36 -14.21
N ASP A 216 -11.65 17.04 -13.18
CA ASP A 216 -11.62 15.67 -12.61
C ASP A 216 -12.83 15.36 -11.71
N GLY A 217 -13.73 16.34 -11.50
CA GLY A 217 -14.98 16.14 -10.76
C GLY A 217 -14.79 15.71 -9.30
N ALA A 218 -13.57 15.65 -8.81
CA ALA A 218 -13.30 15.53 -7.40
C ALA A 218 -13.51 16.91 -6.76
N GLU A 219 -14.46 17.02 -5.84
CA GLU A 219 -14.42 18.08 -4.84
C GLU A 219 -13.15 17.85 -4.05
N VAL A 220 -12.09 18.56 -4.40
CA VAL A 220 -10.86 18.58 -3.59
C VAL A 220 -11.27 19.26 -2.30
N ALA A 221 -11.12 18.54 -1.19
CA ALA A 221 -11.22 19.16 0.11
C ALA A 221 -10.25 20.35 0.12
N GLN A 222 -10.77 21.57 0.30
CA GLN A 222 -9.92 22.74 0.43
C GLN A 222 -8.99 22.50 1.60
N VAL A 223 -7.72 22.35 1.30
CA VAL A 223 -6.68 22.25 2.31
C VAL A 223 -6.58 23.63 2.93
N GLY A 224 -6.92 23.72 4.20
CA GLY A 224 -6.73 24.94 4.96
C GLY A 224 -5.24 25.32 4.99
N GLU A 225 -4.95 26.61 5.17
CA GLU A 225 -3.57 27.13 5.26
C GLU A 225 -2.74 26.53 6.42
N ASP A 226 -3.36 25.71 7.28
CA ASP A 226 -2.74 25.04 8.40
C ASP A 226 -2.37 23.61 8.02
N SER A 227 -1.08 23.35 7.82
CA SER A 227 -0.53 22.04 7.49
C SER A 227 -0.89 20.95 8.52
N THR A 228 -1.31 21.34 9.73
CA THR A 228 -1.78 20.42 10.76
C THR A 228 -3.14 19.80 10.44
N GLN A 229 -3.94 20.40 9.55
CA GLN A 229 -5.23 19.88 9.12
C GLN A 229 -5.15 18.76 8.06
N TRP A 230 -3.96 18.55 7.49
CA TRP A 230 -3.71 17.43 6.56
C TRP A 230 -3.60 16.09 7.24
N TYR A 231 -3.52 16.11 8.49
CA TYR A 231 -3.21 14.98 9.33
C TYR A 231 -4.51 14.47 9.96
N SER A 232 -4.83 13.24 9.65
CA SER A 232 -5.99 12.56 10.24
C SER A 232 -5.66 11.87 11.56
N GLY A 233 -4.47 12.08 12.10
CA GLY A 233 -4.01 11.43 13.30
C GLY A 233 -4.50 12.07 14.58
N SER A 234 -4.70 11.25 15.59
CA SER A 234 -4.90 11.69 16.97
C SER A 234 -3.58 12.20 17.55
N THR A 235 -3.66 13.17 18.45
CA THR A 235 -2.50 13.63 19.23
C THR A 235 -2.05 12.62 20.30
N VAL A 236 -2.70 11.45 20.37
CA VAL A 236 -2.39 10.39 21.32
C VAL A 236 -1.19 9.61 20.80
N SER A 237 -0.12 9.54 21.58
CA SER A 237 1.06 8.74 21.23
C SER A 237 0.69 7.26 21.03
N PRO A 238 1.19 6.59 19.99
CA PRO A 238 0.99 5.15 19.78
C PRO A 238 1.31 4.31 21.03
N GLN A 239 2.36 4.67 21.73
CA GLN A 239 2.76 4.03 22.98
C GLN A 239 1.67 4.06 24.06
N ASN A 240 0.79 5.06 24.04
CA ASN A 240 -0.32 5.16 24.99
C ASN A 240 -1.51 4.24 24.65
N LEU A 241 -1.67 3.85 23.39
CA LEU A 241 -2.71 2.91 22.97
C LEU A 241 -2.39 1.47 23.40
N LEU A 242 -1.10 1.13 23.47
CA LEU A 242 -0.62 -0.19 23.82
C LEU A 242 -0.14 -0.29 25.29
N SER A 243 0.06 0.83 25.99
CA SER A 243 0.69 0.90 27.32
C SER A 243 -0.19 0.51 28.51
N GLY A 244 -1.47 0.20 28.30
CA GLY A 244 -2.44 -0.08 29.37
C GLY A 244 -2.77 -1.55 29.62
N TYR A 245 -2.11 -2.49 28.95
CA TYR A 245 -2.52 -3.88 28.94
C TYR A 245 -1.72 -4.77 29.92
N ALA A 246 -2.39 -5.74 30.52
CA ALA A 246 -1.82 -6.75 31.42
C ALA A 246 -1.07 -7.84 30.62
N LYS A 247 -0.27 -8.67 31.27
CA LYS A 247 0.57 -9.71 30.66
C LYS A 247 -0.16 -10.55 29.60
N SER A 248 0.58 -10.96 28.56
CA SER A 248 0.10 -11.93 27.56
C SER A 248 -0.19 -13.31 28.18
N SER A 249 -0.95 -14.13 27.49
CA SER A 249 -1.19 -15.53 27.92
C SER A 249 0.07 -16.37 27.71
N SER A 250 0.17 -17.48 28.47
CA SER A 250 1.27 -18.44 28.30
C SER A 250 1.34 -19.03 26.90
N GLU A 251 0.21 -19.14 26.21
CA GLU A 251 0.13 -19.67 24.84
C GLU A 251 0.79 -18.71 23.84
N ILE A 252 0.50 -17.41 23.92
CA ILE A 252 1.14 -16.41 23.06
C ILE A 252 2.65 -16.33 23.34
N ASP A 253 3.06 -16.42 24.60
CA ASP A 253 4.47 -16.43 24.99
C ASP A 253 5.21 -17.65 24.41
N GLU A 254 4.61 -18.85 24.44
CA GLU A 254 5.17 -20.06 23.86
C GLU A 254 5.33 -19.94 22.33
N ILE A 255 4.31 -19.43 21.65
CA ILE A 255 4.37 -19.20 20.19
C ILE A 255 5.49 -18.19 19.88
N THR A 256 5.57 -17.09 20.63
CA THR A 256 6.61 -16.07 20.46
C THR A 256 8.01 -16.67 20.59
N GLN A 257 8.26 -17.46 21.60
CA GLN A 257 9.57 -18.12 21.79
C GLN A 257 9.87 -19.12 20.66
N GLY A 258 8.86 -19.85 20.20
CA GLY A 258 8.99 -20.77 19.05
C GLY A 258 9.44 -20.02 17.79
N VAL A 259 8.76 -18.94 17.45
CA VAL A 259 9.07 -18.11 16.27
C VAL A 259 10.48 -17.51 16.36
N LEU A 260 10.84 -16.93 17.50
CA LEU A 260 12.17 -16.35 17.70
C LEU A 260 13.29 -17.40 17.64
N SER A 261 12.98 -18.68 17.91
CA SER A 261 13.91 -19.79 17.73
C SER A 261 13.93 -20.37 16.31
N GLY A 262 13.19 -19.78 15.36
CA GLY A 262 13.12 -20.20 13.95
C GLY A 262 12.14 -21.34 13.69
N GLN A 263 11.19 -21.58 14.57
CA GLN A 263 10.12 -22.58 14.33
C GLN A 263 9.05 -21.97 13.41
N GLU A 264 8.58 -22.75 12.45
CA GLU A 264 7.41 -22.38 11.65
C GLU A 264 6.14 -22.40 12.51
N VAL A 265 5.25 -21.44 12.22
CA VAL A 265 3.98 -21.29 12.96
C VAL A 265 2.92 -22.23 12.37
N GLU A 266 2.36 -23.11 13.19
CA GLU A 266 1.30 -24.00 12.76
C GLU A 266 -0.06 -23.29 12.69
N MET A 267 -0.99 -23.82 11.88
CA MET A 267 -2.33 -23.25 11.69
C MET A 267 -3.06 -22.97 13.01
N GLN A 268 -2.95 -23.85 14.02
CA GLN A 268 -3.61 -23.65 15.29
C GLN A 268 -3.00 -22.48 16.07
N GLN A 269 -1.69 -22.32 16.01
CA GLN A 269 -0.97 -21.20 16.61
C GLN A 269 -1.33 -19.88 15.91
N ILE A 270 -1.44 -19.87 14.57
CA ILE A 270 -1.93 -18.72 13.80
C ILE A 270 -3.32 -18.30 14.28
N LEU A 271 -4.22 -19.26 14.49
CA LEU A 271 -5.56 -18.96 15.01
C LEU A 271 -5.53 -18.39 16.43
N SER A 272 -4.59 -18.81 17.26
CA SER A 272 -4.40 -18.26 18.61
C SER A 272 -3.87 -16.82 18.53
N LEU A 273 -2.87 -16.55 17.70
CA LEU A 273 -2.39 -15.18 17.42
C LEU A 273 -3.52 -14.26 16.92
N LEU A 274 -4.36 -14.74 16.00
CA LEU A 274 -5.53 -14.00 15.48
C LEU A 274 -6.63 -13.77 16.53
N ARG A 275 -6.67 -14.54 17.60
CA ARG A 275 -7.60 -14.36 18.71
C ARG A 275 -7.07 -13.42 19.80
N ALA A 276 -5.81 -13.03 19.71
CA ALA A 276 -5.17 -12.12 20.65
C ALA A 276 -6.00 -10.86 20.87
N ARG A 277 -6.10 -10.40 22.12
CA ARG A 277 -6.80 -9.16 22.51
C ARG A 277 -6.05 -8.49 23.65
N GLY A 278 -6.18 -7.17 23.73
CA GLY A 278 -5.56 -6.41 24.80
C GLY A 278 -4.02 -6.50 24.77
N SER A 279 -3.39 -6.93 25.86
CA SER A 279 -1.94 -7.09 25.97
C SER A 279 -1.35 -8.11 25.00
N GLU A 280 -2.13 -9.10 24.58
CA GLU A 280 -1.68 -10.11 23.65
C GLU A 280 -1.42 -9.52 22.26
N VAL A 281 -2.23 -8.54 21.81
CA VAL A 281 -2.00 -7.81 20.56
C VAL A 281 -0.63 -7.14 20.58
N LYS A 282 -0.28 -6.51 21.71
CA LYS A 282 1.03 -5.90 21.89
C LYS A 282 2.16 -6.94 21.79
N ALA A 283 2.03 -8.08 22.44
CA ALA A 283 3.03 -9.13 22.38
C ALA A 283 3.24 -9.67 20.96
N VAL A 284 2.15 -9.82 20.18
CA VAL A 284 2.22 -10.24 18.77
C VAL A 284 2.87 -9.15 17.91
N ALA A 285 2.55 -7.88 18.16
CA ALA A 285 3.16 -6.76 17.44
C ALA A 285 4.66 -6.63 17.75
N GLU A 286 5.07 -6.74 19.02
CA GLU A 286 6.47 -6.73 19.42
C GLU A 286 7.28 -7.90 18.80
N LEU A 287 6.66 -9.08 18.65
CA LEU A 287 7.27 -10.19 17.93
C LEU A 287 7.46 -9.86 16.45
N ALA A 288 6.43 -9.33 15.80
CA ALA A 288 6.48 -8.96 14.39
C ALA A 288 7.54 -7.87 14.15
N ASP A 289 7.60 -6.85 15.00
CA ASP A 289 8.61 -5.80 14.92
C ASP A 289 10.04 -6.33 15.14
N THR A 290 10.22 -7.27 16.06
CA THR A 290 11.52 -7.94 16.25
C THR A 290 11.97 -8.67 14.98
N LEU A 291 11.06 -9.37 14.29
CA LEU A 291 11.37 -10.04 13.03
C LEU A 291 11.72 -9.01 11.93
N ARG A 292 10.95 -7.94 11.82
CA ARG A 292 11.25 -6.83 10.90
C ARG A 292 12.65 -6.28 11.15
N SER A 293 12.97 -5.92 12.39
CA SER A 293 14.28 -5.35 12.74
C SER A 293 15.44 -6.30 12.42
N ASN A 294 15.25 -7.61 12.59
CA ASN A 294 16.27 -8.60 12.26
C ASN A 294 16.54 -8.72 10.75
N VAL A 295 15.59 -8.35 9.90
CA VAL A 295 15.70 -8.45 8.43
C VAL A 295 16.07 -7.10 7.81
N ASN A 296 15.33 -6.05 8.15
CA ASN A 296 15.39 -4.75 7.47
C ASN A 296 16.10 -3.67 8.29
N GLY A 297 16.51 -3.97 9.53
CA GLY A 297 17.05 -2.92 10.40
C GLY A 297 15.98 -1.90 10.78
N ASP A 298 16.38 -0.64 10.93
CA ASP A 298 15.50 0.44 11.40
C ASP A 298 15.03 1.37 10.25
N ASP A 299 15.32 1.00 9.00
CA ASP A 299 14.88 1.74 7.84
C ASP A 299 13.40 1.48 7.54
N VAL A 300 12.66 2.55 7.29
CA VAL A 300 11.28 2.53 6.80
C VAL A 300 11.22 3.29 5.49
N THR A 301 10.84 2.62 4.44
CA THR A 301 10.90 3.15 3.10
C THR A 301 9.60 3.85 2.65
N PHE A 302 9.72 4.68 1.64
CA PHE A 302 8.63 5.27 0.88
C PHE A 302 9.06 5.51 -0.56
N VAL A 303 8.11 5.67 -1.46
CA VAL A 303 8.39 6.10 -2.83
C VAL A 303 7.66 7.39 -3.14
N SER A 304 8.37 8.36 -3.75
CA SER A 304 7.77 9.60 -4.26
C SER A 304 6.97 9.28 -5.50
N ASN A 305 5.64 9.26 -5.40
CA ASN A 305 4.80 8.83 -6.49
C ASN A 305 3.74 9.88 -6.88
N CYS A 306 3.17 9.71 -8.08
CA CYS A 306 2.01 10.44 -8.53
C CYS A 306 0.91 9.48 -9.00
N ASN A 307 -0.29 9.59 -8.43
CA ASN A 307 -1.44 8.85 -8.88
C ASN A 307 -2.06 9.51 -10.11
N ILE A 308 -2.07 8.78 -11.24
CA ILE A 308 -2.75 9.19 -12.47
C ILE A 308 -3.99 8.32 -12.65
N ASN A 309 -5.14 8.89 -12.32
CA ASN A 309 -6.42 8.21 -12.49
C ASN A 309 -6.95 8.50 -13.91
N TYR A 310 -6.56 7.69 -14.90
CA TYR A 310 -6.85 7.92 -16.31
C TYR A 310 -8.34 7.80 -16.69
N THR A 311 -9.16 7.09 -15.90
CA THR A 311 -10.62 7.02 -16.08
C THR A 311 -11.32 6.57 -14.81
N ASN A 312 -12.52 7.08 -14.57
CA ASN A 312 -13.44 6.56 -13.56
C ASN A 312 -14.55 5.67 -14.17
N VAL A 313 -14.58 5.49 -15.48
CA VAL A 313 -15.54 4.61 -16.15
C VAL A 313 -15.21 3.16 -15.82
N CYS A 314 -16.20 2.42 -15.30
CA CYS A 314 -16.00 1.06 -14.80
C CYS A 314 -17.23 0.18 -15.06
N THR A 315 -17.00 -1.03 -15.57
CA THR A 315 -18.04 -2.05 -15.77
C THR A 315 -18.38 -2.82 -14.51
N PHE A 316 -17.61 -2.65 -13.41
CA PHE A 316 -17.77 -3.45 -12.22
C PHE A 316 -18.70 -2.81 -11.18
N LYS A 317 -19.14 -3.64 -10.22
CA LYS A 317 -20.21 -3.35 -9.28
C LYS A 317 -19.74 -3.42 -7.82
N CYS A 318 -18.52 -3.03 -7.54
CA CYS A 318 -17.97 -3.07 -6.19
C CYS A 318 -18.79 -2.20 -5.24
N GLN A 319 -19.31 -2.77 -4.17
CA GLN A 319 -20.27 -2.10 -3.29
C GLN A 319 -19.68 -1.01 -2.39
N PHE A 320 -18.37 -1.00 -2.22
CA PHE A 320 -17.62 -0.03 -1.44
C PHE A 320 -16.95 1.06 -2.29
N CYS A 321 -16.98 0.94 -3.62
CA CYS A 321 -16.31 1.88 -4.52
C CYS A 321 -17.16 3.14 -4.70
N GLY A 322 -16.66 4.29 -4.25
CA GLY A 322 -17.25 5.61 -4.49
C GLY A 322 -16.74 6.30 -5.75
N PHE A 323 -15.68 5.77 -6.37
CA PHE A 323 -14.97 6.36 -7.51
C PHE A 323 -15.62 6.03 -8.86
N SER A 324 -16.09 4.79 -9.04
CA SER A 324 -16.51 4.25 -10.34
C SER A 324 -17.76 4.90 -10.92
N LYS A 325 -17.78 5.04 -12.26
CA LYS A 325 -18.89 5.49 -13.08
C LYS A 325 -19.29 4.43 -14.09
N GLY A 326 -20.58 4.24 -14.30
CA GLY A 326 -21.09 3.28 -15.26
C GLY A 326 -22.48 2.76 -14.91
N PRO A 327 -23.08 1.92 -15.76
CA PRO A 327 -24.46 1.41 -15.57
C PRO A 327 -24.64 0.59 -14.29
N LEU A 328 -23.58 -0.08 -13.83
CA LEU A 328 -23.60 -0.93 -12.65
C LEU A 328 -22.99 -0.25 -11.42
N SER A 329 -22.33 0.90 -11.59
CA SER A 329 -21.67 1.68 -10.55
C SER A 329 -22.68 2.49 -9.73
N LEU A 330 -22.24 2.92 -8.54
CA LEU A 330 -23.07 3.76 -7.66
C LEU A 330 -23.16 5.23 -8.14
N ASN A 331 -22.25 5.64 -9.03
CA ASN A 331 -22.21 6.97 -9.66
C ASN A 331 -22.20 8.14 -8.65
N LEU A 332 -21.45 7.99 -7.54
CA LEU A 332 -21.52 8.89 -6.39
C LEU A 332 -20.79 10.22 -6.59
N ARG A 333 -19.63 10.22 -7.23
CA ARG A 333 -18.72 11.40 -7.30
C ARG A 333 -18.52 11.84 -8.74
N GLY A 334 -18.55 13.15 -8.99
CA GLY A 334 -18.19 13.76 -10.26
C GLY A 334 -18.90 13.20 -11.51
N LYS A 335 -18.42 13.57 -12.68
CA LYS A 335 -18.88 13.09 -13.99
C LYS A 335 -18.01 11.92 -14.46
N PRO A 336 -18.48 11.06 -15.38
CA PRO A 336 -17.62 10.15 -16.11
C PRO A 336 -16.54 10.93 -16.86
N TYR A 337 -15.31 10.44 -16.83
CA TYR A 337 -14.20 10.99 -17.62
C TYR A 337 -13.28 9.88 -18.13
N LEU A 338 -12.56 10.24 -19.18
CA LEU A 338 -11.49 9.46 -19.76
C LEU A 338 -10.43 10.44 -20.25
N HIS A 339 -9.24 10.35 -19.68
CA HIS A 339 -8.10 11.14 -20.14
C HIS A 339 -7.56 10.56 -21.45
N THR A 340 -7.12 11.45 -22.34
CA THR A 340 -6.39 11.04 -23.54
C THR A 340 -5.00 10.54 -23.17
N LEU A 341 -4.33 9.88 -24.08
CA LEU A 341 -2.94 9.44 -23.89
C LEU A 341 -2.02 10.66 -23.66
N GLU A 342 -2.24 11.74 -24.39
CA GLU A 342 -1.52 13.00 -24.25
C GLU A 342 -1.72 13.62 -22.85
N ASP A 343 -2.94 13.57 -22.29
CA ASP A 343 -3.21 14.04 -20.94
C ASP A 343 -2.45 13.22 -19.89
N VAL A 344 -2.39 11.91 -20.08
CA VAL A 344 -1.67 10.99 -19.17
C VAL A 344 -0.17 11.27 -19.22
N ILE A 345 0.41 11.44 -20.43
CA ILE A 345 1.83 11.79 -20.60
C ILE A 345 2.13 13.13 -19.95
N ALA A 346 1.30 14.15 -20.18
CA ALA A 346 1.50 15.47 -19.61
C ALA A 346 1.52 15.42 -18.06
N ARG A 347 0.63 14.64 -17.46
CA ARG A 347 0.58 14.45 -16.00
C ARG A 347 1.82 13.71 -15.48
N ALA A 348 2.30 12.70 -16.20
CA ALA A 348 3.52 12.00 -15.86
C ALA A 348 4.74 12.92 -15.92
N SER A 349 4.82 13.76 -16.97
CA SER A 349 5.90 14.74 -17.14
C SER A 349 5.88 15.81 -16.04
N GLU A 350 4.69 16.30 -15.67
CA GLU A 350 4.53 17.22 -14.55
C GLU A 350 4.95 16.59 -13.21
N ALA A 351 4.55 15.35 -12.97
CA ALA A 351 4.94 14.60 -11.79
C ALA A 351 6.45 14.41 -11.70
N HIS A 352 7.09 14.01 -12.80
CA HIS A 352 8.55 13.87 -12.89
C HIS A 352 9.25 15.21 -12.61
N PHE A 353 8.80 16.31 -13.20
CA PHE A 353 9.34 17.63 -12.95
C PHE A 353 9.25 18.03 -11.46
N ASN A 354 8.20 17.58 -10.77
CA ASN A 354 7.99 17.81 -9.34
C ASN A 354 8.67 16.76 -8.44
N GLY A 355 9.57 15.93 -8.98
CA GLY A 355 10.39 15.00 -8.22
C GLY A 355 9.75 13.62 -7.96
N ALA A 356 8.65 13.28 -8.62
CA ALA A 356 8.13 11.92 -8.55
C ALA A 356 9.05 10.95 -9.29
N THR A 357 9.34 9.82 -8.67
CA THR A 357 10.13 8.71 -9.24
C THR A 357 9.25 7.56 -9.70
N GLU A 358 7.95 7.65 -9.43
CA GLU A 358 6.96 6.65 -9.78
C GLU A 358 5.66 7.32 -10.24
N VAL A 359 4.98 6.71 -11.20
CA VAL A 359 3.58 7.01 -11.48
C VAL A 359 2.72 5.77 -11.23
N CYS A 360 1.65 5.94 -10.49
CA CYS A 360 0.66 4.89 -10.24
C CYS A 360 -0.55 5.10 -11.15
N LEU A 361 -0.67 4.27 -12.19
CA LEU A 361 -1.76 4.34 -13.15
C LEU A 361 -2.96 3.57 -12.63
N GLN A 362 -4.00 4.28 -12.21
CA GLN A 362 -5.22 3.70 -11.66
C GLN A 362 -6.44 4.11 -12.50
N GLY A 363 -7.43 3.22 -12.57
CA GLY A 363 -8.66 3.55 -13.29
C GLY A 363 -9.79 2.58 -13.06
N GLY A 364 -10.96 2.95 -13.56
CA GLY A 364 -12.07 2.03 -13.72
C GLY A 364 -11.75 0.96 -14.75
N ILE A 365 -12.40 -0.19 -14.67
CA ILE A 365 -12.32 -1.22 -15.71
C ILE A 365 -13.21 -0.80 -16.87
N HIS A 366 -12.62 -0.11 -17.83
CA HIS A 366 -13.32 0.41 -19.01
C HIS A 366 -13.74 -0.74 -19.95
N PRO A 367 -14.95 -0.71 -20.53
CA PRO A 367 -15.43 -1.82 -21.36
C PRO A 367 -14.63 -2.03 -22.65
N ASP A 368 -14.03 -0.97 -23.20
CA ASP A 368 -13.35 -0.99 -24.49
C ASP A 368 -11.82 -1.17 -24.37
N PHE A 369 -11.27 -1.30 -23.15
CA PHE A 369 -9.82 -1.44 -22.95
C PHE A 369 -9.43 -2.91 -22.89
N ASP A 370 -8.47 -3.25 -23.71
CA ASP A 370 -7.75 -4.53 -23.70
C ASP A 370 -6.32 -4.37 -23.15
N GLY A 371 -5.54 -5.44 -23.20
CA GLY A 371 -4.15 -5.40 -22.73
C GLY A 371 -3.27 -4.42 -23.51
N ASN A 372 -3.55 -4.21 -24.80
CA ASN A 372 -2.75 -3.31 -25.65
C ASN A 372 -2.89 -1.86 -25.20
N TYR A 373 -4.08 -1.45 -24.78
CA TYR A 373 -4.29 -0.10 -24.23
C TYR A 373 -3.30 0.24 -23.10
N TYR A 374 -3.10 -0.70 -22.18
CA TYR A 374 -2.19 -0.50 -21.04
C TYR A 374 -0.73 -0.53 -21.48
N ILE A 375 -0.38 -1.40 -22.42
CA ILE A 375 0.96 -1.46 -23.00
C ILE A 375 1.30 -0.15 -23.71
N ASP A 376 0.40 0.35 -24.56
CA ASP A 376 0.56 1.58 -25.31
C ASP A 376 0.72 2.79 -24.37
N MET A 377 -0.07 2.84 -23.30
CA MET A 377 0.01 3.89 -22.29
C MET A 377 1.37 3.88 -21.54
N CYS A 378 1.81 2.71 -21.10
CA CYS A 378 3.12 2.56 -20.45
C CYS A 378 4.25 2.90 -21.41
N GLN A 379 4.19 2.42 -22.66
CA GLN A 379 5.20 2.71 -23.67
C GLN A 379 5.29 4.21 -23.98
N ALA A 380 4.16 4.88 -24.09
CA ALA A 380 4.13 6.31 -24.38
C ALA A 380 4.72 7.15 -23.23
N ILE A 381 4.46 6.78 -21.98
CA ILE A 381 5.10 7.42 -20.83
C ILE A 381 6.61 7.17 -20.85
N HIS A 382 7.04 5.92 -21.11
CA HIS A 382 8.45 5.57 -21.17
C HIS A 382 9.19 6.30 -22.30
N ASP A 383 8.57 6.45 -23.48
CA ASP A 383 9.17 7.15 -24.62
C ASP A 383 9.38 8.66 -24.33
N GLU A 384 8.49 9.28 -23.55
CA GLU A 384 8.61 10.67 -23.12
C GLU A 384 9.58 10.83 -21.93
N LEU A 385 9.57 9.88 -21.00
CA LEU A 385 10.34 9.88 -19.76
C LEU A 385 11.16 8.58 -19.66
N PRO A 386 12.24 8.47 -20.42
CA PRO A 386 12.99 7.20 -20.51
C PRO A 386 13.89 6.90 -19.30
N ASN A 387 13.96 7.83 -18.31
CA ASN A 387 14.86 7.75 -17.15
C ASN A 387 14.07 7.64 -15.84
#